data_4ad4a5c9878daacfd65a01a6b36c2d89
#
_entry.id   4ad4a5c9878daacfd65a01a6b36c2d89
#
_cell.length_a   1.000
_cell.length_b   1.000
_cell.length_c   1.000
_cell.angle_alpha   90.00
_cell.angle_beta   90.00
_cell.angle_gamma   90.00
#
_symmetry.space_group_name_H-M   'P 1'
#
loop_
_entity.id
_entity.type
_entity.pdbx_description
1 polymer ?
#
loop_
_entity_poly.entity_id
_entity_poly.type
_entity_poly.pdbx_seq_one_letter_code
_entity_poly.pdbx_strand_id
1 'polypeptide(L)'
;MVSRINTTSRFSSAPWFDEAQKLNVLIAGLGGIGSNVAYNIGRIHPNSMILYDNDVVEIDNISGQFYGLDDVNNNKVTAIANMLHSRCSYYNIYANNERLISPVKVEADVMISGFDNMSSREYIFKMWLDSNSKLLIDGRMSAEYFQIFALCKEDTSNIYTYQNNYLFADFMAESGVCSYKQTTFMATMIGSVITNVFVNYCTNLAYDKMKSKGYSEEDIDFLPRDIPFLTTYDASTMMFQTKY
;
A
#
# COMPACT_ATOMS: atom_id res chain seq x y z
N MET A 1 -10.73 -32.75 8.48
CA MET A 1 -9.71 -31.73 8.28
C MET A 1 -9.93 -31.14 6.88
N VAL A 2 -10.41 -29.93 6.77
CA VAL A 2 -10.44 -29.23 5.48
C VAL A 2 -8.99 -28.91 5.15
N SER A 3 -8.44 -29.50 4.07
CA SER A 3 -7.11 -29.13 3.59
C SER A 3 -7.07 -27.62 3.40
N ARG A 4 -6.12 -26.91 4.02
CA ARG A 4 -5.90 -25.46 3.76
C ARG A 4 -5.78 -25.30 2.24
N ILE A 5 -6.73 -24.59 1.64
CA ILE A 5 -6.68 -24.27 0.22
C ILE A 5 -5.45 -23.38 0.03
N ASN A 6 -4.45 -23.87 -0.71
CA ASN A 6 -3.27 -23.10 -1.02
C ASN A 6 -3.59 -22.11 -2.16
N THR A 7 -3.94 -20.89 -1.80
CA THR A 7 -4.29 -19.82 -2.75
C THR A 7 -3.07 -19.10 -3.33
N THR A 8 -1.86 -19.39 -2.84
CA THR A 8 -0.60 -18.71 -3.21
C THR A 8 0.33 -19.57 -4.09
N SER A 9 -0.11 -20.77 -4.51
CA SER A 9 0.74 -21.77 -5.20
C SER A 9 1.42 -21.25 -6.48
N ARG A 10 0.85 -20.25 -7.15
CA ARG A 10 1.39 -19.72 -8.42
C ARG A 10 2.63 -18.84 -8.25
N PHE A 11 2.90 -18.33 -7.06
CA PHE A 11 4.04 -17.46 -6.76
C PHE A 11 4.77 -17.82 -5.45
N SER A 12 4.43 -18.95 -4.84
CA SER A 12 5.08 -19.37 -3.59
C SER A 12 6.57 -19.72 -3.72
N SER A 13 7.08 -19.89 -4.94
CA SER A 13 8.51 -20.05 -5.22
C SER A 13 9.24 -18.76 -5.53
N ALA A 14 8.54 -17.61 -5.54
CA ALA A 14 9.17 -16.32 -5.81
C ALA A 14 10.10 -15.92 -4.65
N PRO A 15 11.27 -15.29 -4.93
CA PRO A 15 12.26 -14.93 -3.91
C PRO A 15 11.71 -14.09 -2.76
N TRP A 16 10.75 -13.21 -3.05
CA TRP A 16 10.12 -12.29 -2.10
C TRP A 16 9.06 -12.93 -1.19
N PHE A 17 8.56 -14.13 -1.55
CA PHE A 17 7.33 -14.65 -0.95
C PHE A 17 7.46 -14.93 0.55
N ASP A 18 8.51 -15.63 0.95
CA ASP A 18 8.74 -15.99 2.36
C ASP A 18 8.97 -14.74 3.24
N GLU A 19 9.58 -13.70 2.70
CA GLU A 19 9.77 -12.46 3.45
C GLU A 19 8.47 -11.65 3.52
N ALA A 20 7.69 -11.58 2.46
CA ALA A 20 6.38 -10.93 2.47
C ALA A 20 5.43 -11.53 3.52
N GLN A 21 5.45 -12.85 3.69
CA GLN A 21 4.62 -13.55 4.68
C GLN A 21 5.00 -13.29 6.15
N LYS A 22 6.15 -12.65 6.42
CA LYS A 22 6.59 -12.30 7.78
C LYS A 22 6.19 -10.89 8.19
N LEU A 23 5.84 -10.04 7.23
CA LEU A 23 5.64 -8.62 7.47
C LEU A 23 4.22 -8.32 7.95
N ASN A 24 4.13 -7.39 8.89
CA ASN A 24 2.89 -6.75 9.30
C ASN A 24 2.70 -5.48 8.45
N VAL A 25 1.58 -5.40 7.75
CA VAL A 25 1.32 -4.32 6.80
C VAL A 25 0.16 -3.46 7.29
N LEU A 26 0.41 -2.18 7.52
CA LEU A 26 -0.64 -1.18 7.77
C LEU A 26 -1.09 -0.58 6.44
N ILE A 27 -2.39 -0.54 6.20
CA ILE A 27 -3.03 0.20 5.10
C ILE A 27 -4.01 1.20 5.70
N ALA A 28 -3.75 2.47 5.49
CA ALA A 28 -4.55 3.57 6.01
C ALA A 28 -5.19 4.36 4.86
N GLY A 29 -6.54 4.51 4.95
CA GLY A 29 -7.38 5.00 3.85
C GLY A 29 -7.72 3.88 2.85
N LEU A 30 -8.98 3.43 2.87
CA LEU A 30 -9.47 2.32 2.03
C LEU A 30 -10.36 2.82 0.87
N GLY A 31 -10.06 4.01 0.36
CA GLY A 31 -10.65 4.55 -0.86
C GLY A 31 -10.18 3.81 -2.13
N GLY A 32 -10.11 4.52 -3.27
CA GLY A 32 -9.70 3.94 -4.56
C GLY A 32 -8.36 3.23 -4.50
N ILE A 33 -7.36 3.85 -3.87
CA ILE A 33 -6.01 3.29 -3.75
C ILE A 33 -6.01 2.12 -2.75
N GLY A 34 -6.37 2.39 -1.50
CA GLY A 34 -6.19 1.42 -0.42
C GLY A 34 -7.02 0.17 -0.55
N SER A 35 -8.24 0.23 -1.11
CA SER A 35 -9.07 -0.94 -1.35
C SER A 35 -8.43 -1.91 -2.36
N ASN A 36 -7.85 -1.38 -3.45
CA ASN A 36 -7.12 -2.18 -4.45
C ASN A 36 -5.81 -2.75 -3.89
N VAL A 37 -5.06 -1.95 -3.12
CA VAL A 37 -3.83 -2.39 -2.44
C VAL A 37 -4.14 -3.52 -1.46
N ALA A 38 -5.18 -3.36 -0.63
CA ALA A 38 -5.59 -4.38 0.33
C ALA A 38 -5.91 -5.72 -0.34
N TYR A 39 -6.63 -5.69 -1.47
CA TYR A 39 -6.90 -6.90 -2.25
C TYR A 39 -5.61 -7.57 -2.77
N ASN A 40 -4.73 -6.80 -3.39
CA ASN A 40 -3.50 -7.33 -3.97
C ASN A 40 -2.56 -7.91 -2.90
N ILE A 41 -2.35 -7.19 -1.80
CA ILE A 41 -1.50 -7.65 -0.68
C ILE A 41 -2.15 -8.82 0.05
N GLY A 42 -3.47 -8.81 0.20
CA GLY A 42 -4.20 -9.94 0.79
C GLY A 42 -4.02 -11.25 0.01
N ARG A 43 -3.81 -11.17 -1.32
CA ARG A 43 -3.46 -12.34 -2.14
C ARG A 43 -2.07 -12.89 -1.85
N ILE A 44 -1.17 -12.08 -1.30
CA ILE A 44 0.21 -12.47 -0.93
C ILE A 44 0.23 -13.14 0.44
N HIS A 45 -0.77 -12.88 1.29
CA HIS A 45 -0.87 -13.40 2.66
C HIS A 45 0.27 -12.93 3.58
N PRO A 46 0.44 -11.62 3.84
CA PRO A 46 1.41 -11.14 4.81
C PRO A 46 1.10 -11.72 6.21
N ASN A 47 2.02 -11.55 7.17
CA ASN A 47 1.80 -12.04 8.53
C ASN A 47 0.52 -11.46 9.13
N SER A 48 0.34 -10.14 9.04
CA SER A 48 -0.92 -9.49 9.40
C SER A 48 -1.18 -8.28 8.52
N MET A 49 -2.45 -7.90 8.41
CA MET A 49 -2.89 -6.67 7.77
C MET A 49 -3.67 -5.82 8.77
N ILE A 50 -3.25 -4.59 8.96
CA ILE A 50 -3.89 -3.63 9.86
C ILE A 50 -4.54 -2.58 8.97
N LEU A 51 -5.86 -2.45 9.07
CA LEU A 51 -6.67 -1.56 8.23
C LEU A 51 -7.21 -0.40 9.06
N TYR A 52 -7.09 0.83 8.56
CA TYR A 52 -7.68 2.03 9.14
C TYR A 52 -8.49 2.79 8.10
N ASP A 53 -9.76 2.96 8.37
CA ASP A 53 -10.67 3.85 7.66
C ASP A 53 -11.92 4.04 8.52
N ASN A 54 -12.49 5.23 8.58
CA ASN A 54 -13.70 5.52 9.37
C ASN A 54 -14.96 5.70 8.52
N ASP A 55 -14.83 5.59 7.20
CA ASP A 55 -15.92 5.81 6.27
C ASP A 55 -16.82 4.58 6.11
N VAL A 56 -18.01 4.85 5.63
CA VAL A 56 -18.98 3.86 5.16
C VAL A 56 -18.89 3.80 3.62
N VAL A 57 -19.16 2.64 3.04
CA VAL A 57 -19.24 2.47 1.59
C VAL A 57 -20.51 3.14 1.10
N GLU A 58 -20.35 4.11 0.21
CA GLU A 58 -21.44 4.81 -0.48
C GLU A 58 -21.60 4.29 -1.91
N ILE A 59 -22.77 4.51 -2.51
CA ILE A 59 -23.06 4.05 -3.88
C ILE A 59 -22.06 4.60 -4.90
N ASP A 60 -21.60 5.85 -4.72
CA ASP A 60 -20.64 6.50 -5.60
C ASP A 60 -19.23 5.89 -5.51
N ASN A 61 -18.94 5.18 -4.43
CA ASN A 61 -17.64 4.51 -4.23
C ASN A 61 -17.46 3.32 -5.18
N ILE A 62 -18.53 2.69 -5.63
CA ILE A 62 -18.49 1.47 -6.46
C ILE A 62 -17.80 1.75 -7.81
N SER A 63 -17.94 2.96 -8.33
CA SER A 63 -17.35 3.32 -9.63
C SER A 63 -15.84 3.40 -9.66
N GLY A 64 -15.17 3.62 -8.52
CA GLY A 64 -13.71 3.85 -8.47
C GLY A 64 -12.97 3.13 -7.35
N GLN A 65 -13.69 2.45 -6.43
CA GLN A 65 -13.11 1.73 -5.30
C GLN A 65 -13.44 0.23 -5.42
N PHE A 66 -12.73 -0.61 -4.69
CA PHE A 66 -12.88 -2.07 -4.82
C PHE A 66 -14.03 -2.61 -3.94
N TYR A 67 -15.22 -2.03 -4.11
CA TYR A 67 -16.45 -2.43 -3.42
C TYR A 67 -17.53 -2.87 -4.41
N GLY A 68 -18.47 -3.69 -3.92
CA GLY A 68 -19.67 -4.10 -4.66
C GLY A 68 -20.96 -3.50 -4.07
N LEU A 69 -22.10 -3.76 -4.73
CA LEU A 69 -23.41 -3.28 -4.26
C LEU A 69 -23.76 -3.81 -2.87
N ASP A 70 -23.33 -5.04 -2.55
CA ASP A 70 -23.58 -5.68 -1.25
C ASP A 70 -22.77 -5.03 -0.11
N ASP A 71 -21.77 -4.22 -0.43
CA ASP A 71 -20.93 -3.52 0.56
C ASP A 71 -21.53 -2.16 0.97
N VAL A 72 -22.52 -1.64 0.23
CA VAL A 72 -23.11 -0.32 0.50
C VAL A 72 -23.71 -0.28 1.91
N ASN A 73 -23.45 0.81 2.63
CA ASN A 73 -23.76 1.05 4.04
C ASN A 73 -22.95 0.22 5.05
N ASN A 74 -22.00 -0.61 4.62
CA ASN A 74 -21.03 -1.23 5.53
C ASN A 74 -19.83 -0.32 5.74
N ASN A 75 -19.18 -0.42 6.92
CA ASN A 75 -17.91 0.24 7.15
C ASN A 75 -16.86 -0.29 6.15
N LYS A 76 -16.05 0.59 5.55
CA LYS A 76 -15.03 0.23 4.55
C LYS A 76 -14.09 -0.85 5.06
N VAL A 77 -13.61 -0.75 6.32
CA VAL A 77 -12.74 -1.77 6.92
C VAL A 77 -13.40 -3.14 7.01
N THR A 78 -14.70 -3.18 7.33
CA THR A 78 -15.48 -4.43 7.41
C THR A 78 -15.69 -5.04 6.02
N ALA A 79 -16.05 -4.22 5.03
CA ALA A 79 -16.23 -4.66 3.65
C ALA A 79 -14.95 -5.26 3.07
N ILE A 80 -13.80 -4.59 3.27
CA ILE A 80 -12.47 -5.11 2.88
C ILE A 80 -12.14 -6.41 3.61
N ALA A 81 -12.34 -6.50 4.93
CA ALA A 81 -12.06 -7.72 5.66
C ALA A 81 -12.89 -8.90 5.14
N ASN A 82 -14.19 -8.70 4.89
CA ASN A 82 -15.07 -9.72 4.31
C ASN A 82 -14.65 -10.15 2.90
N MET A 83 -14.23 -9.20 2.08
CA MET A 83 -13.71 -9.47 0.75
C MET A 83 -12.42 -10.30 0.81
N LEU A 84 -11.49 -9.96 1.70
CA LEU A 84 -10.24 -10.71 1.90
C LEU A 84 -10.50 -12.12 2.41
N HIS A 85 -11.45 -12.31 3.34
CA HIS A 85 -11.87 -13.63 3.80
C HIS A 85 -12.41 -14.48 2.64
N SER A 86 -13.36 -13.93 1.88
CA SER A 86 -14.10 -14.68 0.86
C SER A 86 -13.29 -14.94 -0.41
N ARG A 87 -12.49 -13.96 -0.85
CA ARG A 87 -11.78 -14.03 -2.14
C ARG A 87 -10.31 -14.41 -2.03
N CYS A 88 -9.67 -14.15 -0.87
CA CYS A 88 -8.25 -14.42 -0.67
C CYS A 88 -7.99 -15.55 0.32
N SER A 89 -9.00 -16.01 1.08
CA SER A 89 -8.84 -16.91 2.23
C SER A 89 -7.81 -16.40 3.25
N TYR A 90 -7.77 -15.08 3.42
CA TYR A 90 -6.85 -14.39 4.31
C TYR A 90 -7.62 -13.83 5.52
N TYR A 91 -7.19 -14.17 6.74
CA TYR A 91 -7.95 -13.97 7.98
C TYR A 91 -7.24 -13.17 9.04
N ASN A 92 -5.92 -12.98 8.94
CA ASN A 92 -5.16 -12.25 9.97
C ASN A 92 -5.24 -10.73 9.74
N ILE A 93 -6.43 -10.17 10.00
CA ILE A 93 -6.80 -8.79 9.70
C ILE A 93 -7.26 -8.09 10.98
N TYR A 94 -6.70 -6.92 11.25
CA TYR A 94 -7.12 -6.00 12.30
C TYR A 94 -7.82 -4.81 11.65
N ALA A 95 -9.15 -4.84 11.64
CA ALA A 95 -9.99 -3.83 11.00
C ALA A 95 -10.40 -2.76 12.03
N ASN A 96 -9.86 -1.54 11.89
CA ASN A 96 -10.10 -0.42 12.78
C ASN A 96 -10.98 0.61 12.08
N ASN A 97 -12.27 0.68 12.48
CA ASN A 97 -13.24 1.66 11.97
C ASN A 97 -13.09 2.99 12.69
N GLU A 98 -11.97 3.64 12.51
CA GLU A 98 -11.65 4.91 13.17
C GLU A 98 -10.64 5.72 12.35
N ARG A 99 -10.61 7.03 12.60
CA ARG A 99 -9.59 7.89 12.00
C ARG A 99 -8.23 7.63 12.64
N LEU A 100 -7.21 7.56 11.80
CA LEU A 100 -5.82 7.50 12.25
C LEU A 100 -5.34 8.92 12.64
N ILE A 101 -5.80 9.45 13.80
CA ILE A 101 -5.54 10.82 14.27
C ILE A 101 -4.97 10.92 15.69
N SER A 102 -4.85 9.80 16.40
CA SER A 102 -4.36 9.75 17.79
C SER A 102 -3.04 8.98 17.81
N PRO A 103 -2.16 9.19 18.80
CA PRO A 103 -0.90 8.46 18.89
C PRO A 103 -1.18 6.98 19.16
N VAL A 104 -1.64 6.30 18.12
CA VAL A 104 -1.81 4.84 18.12
C VAL A 104 -0.45 4.24 17.86
N LYS A 105 0.04 3.46 18.80
CA LYS A 105 1.26 2.69 18.59
C LYS A 105 0.91 1.48 17.72
N VAL A 106 1.16 1.58 16.43
CA VAL A 106 0.95 0.48 15.49
C VAL A 106 2.28 -0.20 15.24
N GLU A 107 2.34 -1.49 15.52
CA GLU A 107 3.50 -2.33 15.16
C GLU A 107 3.30 -2.86 13.74
N ALA A 108 3.80 -2.12 12.77
CA ALA A 108 3.81 -2.50 11.36
C ALA A 108 5.23 -2.40 10.80
N ASP A 109 5.60 -3.33 9.93
CA ASP A 109 6.89 -3.33 9.23
C ASP A 109 6.84 -2.41 8.01
N VAL A 110 5.68 -2.34 7.36
CA VAL A 110 5.38 -1.50 6.20
C VAL A 110 4.10 -0.74 6.44
N MET A 111 4.12 0.56 6.14
CA MET A 111 2.95 1.43 6.18
C MET A 111 2.60 1.92 4.77
N ILE A 112 1.31 1.86 4.43
CA ILE A 112 0.79 2.29 3.13
C ILE A 112 -0.31 3.32 3.35
N SER A 113 -0.14 4.50 2.75
CA SER A 113 -1.09 5.61 2.77
C SER A 113 -1.90 5.62 1.48
N GLY A 114 -3.22 5.48 1.60
CA GLY A 114 -4.20 5.65 0.53
C GLY A 114 -5.15 6.83 0.79
N PHE A 115 -4.74 7.79 1.62
CA PHE A 115 -5.55 8.96 1.96
C PHE A 115 -5.73 9.92 0.79
N ASP A 116 -6.80 10.70 0.81
CA ASP A 116 -7.11 11.74 -0.18
C ASP A 116 -6.82 13.18 0.30
N ASN A 117 -6.42 13.36 1.57
CA ASN A 117 -6.11 14.67 2.16
C ASN A 117 -4.70 14.71 2.75
N MET A 118 -4.10 15.90 2.76
CA MET A 118 -2.71 16.10 3.19
C MET A 118 -2.53 15.96 4.70
N SER A 119 -3.52 16.37 5.49
CA SER A 119 -3.44 16.28 6.96
C SER A 119 -3.29 14.84 7.43
N SER A 120 -4.02 13.90 6.83
CA SER A 120 -3.89 12.46 7.12
C SER A 120 -2.55 11.89 6.63
N ARG A 121 -2.04 12.36 5.47
CA ARG A 121 -0.70 11.96 4.97
C ARG A 121 0.42 12.45 5.90
N GLU A 122 0.33 13.71 6.35
CA GLU A 122 1.29 14.25 7.31
C GLU A 122 1.27 13.46 8.63
N TYR A 123 0.08 13.05 9.07
CA TYR A 123 -0.07 12.26 10.29
C TYR A 123 0.60 10.89 10.16
N ILE A 124 0.30 10.11 9.11
CA ILE A 124 0.92 8.78 8.93
C ILE A 124 2.43 8.89 8.71
N PHE A 125 2.90 9.94 8.03
CA PHE A 125 4.34 10.20 7.86
C PHE A 125 5.02 10.42 9.22
N LYS A 126 4.48 11.26 10.09
CA LYS A 126 5.00 11.49 11.45
C LYS A 126 4.97 10.20 12.27
N MET A 127 3.85 9.47 12.23
CA MET A 127 3.73 8.18 12.90
C MET A 127 4.78 7.18 12.40
N TRP A 128 5.03 7.13 11.09
CA TRP A 128 6.08 6.30 10.52
C TRP A 128 7.47 6.73 10.98
N LEU A 129 7.77 8.03 11.02
CA LEU A 129 9.06 8.55 11.54
C LEU A 129 9.32 8.12 12.99
N ASP A 130 8.30 8.09 13.83
CA ASP A 130 8.40 7.73 15.25
C ASP A 130 8.33 6.20 15.50
N SER A 131 8.06 5.41 14.46
CA SER A 131 7.90 3.95 14.54
C SER A 131 9.18 3.19 14.14
N ASN A 132 9.16 1.87 14.32
CA ASN A 132 10.17 0.95 13.83
C ASN A 132 9.92 0.50 12.37
N SER A 133 8.84 0.92 11.75
CA SER A 133 8.49 0.59 10.37
C SER A 133 9.59 1.06 9.42
N LYS A 134 9.97 0.23 8.46
CA LYS A 134 11.11 0.47 7.57
C LYS A 134 10.73 1.13 6.25
N LEU A 135 9.49 0.93 5.82
CA LEU A 135 9.00 1.43 4.54
C LEU A 135 7.66 2.14 4.73
N LEU A 136 7.56 3.36 4.20
CA LEU A 136 6.30 4.07 3.99
C LEU A 136 6.07 4.20 2.49
N ILE A 137 4.88 3.82 2.02
CA ILE A 137 4.44 4.03 0.64
C ILE A 137 3.23 4.97 0.67
N ASP A 138 3.33 6.15 0.05
CA ASP A 138 2.22 7.10 -0.07
C ASP A 138 1.73 7.17 -1.52
N GLY A 139 0.49 6.73 -1.74
CA GLY A 139 -0.17 6.77 -3.03
C GLY A 139 -1.06 8.00 -3.17
N ARG A 140 -0.97 8.68 -4.33
CA ARG A 140 -1.78 9.84 -4.70
C ARG A 140 -2.33 9.66 -6.10
N MET A 141 -3.60 9.95 -6.28
CA MET A 141 -4.27 9.81 -7.57
C MET A 141 -5.19 11.01 -7.81
N SER A 142 -5.18 11.52 -9.02
CA SER A 142 -6.09 12.56 -9.49
C SER A 142 -6.47 12.25 -10.94
N ALA A 143 -7.74 11.94 -11.16
CA ALA A 143 -8.26 11.58 -12.49
C ALA A 143 -7.46 10.45 -13.16
N GLU A 144 -6.64 10.77 -14.15
CA GLU A 144 -5.83 9.86 -14.95
C GLU A 144 -4.31 10.01 -14.70
N TYR A 145 -3.95 10.58 -13.56
CA TYR A 145 -2.56 10.72 -13.12
C TYR A 145 -2.38 10.18 -11.71
N PHE A 146 -1.24 9.54 -11.44
CA PHE A 146 -0.87 9.16 -10.07
C PHE A 146 0.59 9.40 -9.75
N GLN A 147 0.85 9.50 -8.45
CA GLN A 147 2.17 9.54 -7.83
C GLN A 147 2.25 8.50 -6.72
N ILE A 148 3.39 7.85 -6.62
CA ILE A 148 3.71 6.91 -5.53
C ILE A 148 5.06 7.32 -4.97
N PHE A 149 5.08 7.67 -3.68
CA PHE A 149 6.31 7.91 -2.92
C PHE A 149 6.64 6.66 -2.12
N ALA A 150 7.87 6.19 -2.22
CA ALA A 150 8.40 5.13 -1.37
C ALA A 150 9.56 5.68 -0.55
N LEU A 151 9.41 5.64 0.79
CA LEU A 151 10.36 6.17 1.75
C LEU A 151 10.94 5.04 2.58
N CYS A 152 12.22 4.77 2.40
CA CYS A 152 12.98 3.86 3.24
C CYS A 152 13.60 4.62 4.43
N LYS A 153 13.62 4.00 5.61
CA LYS A 153 14.06 4.65 6.86
C LYS A 153 15.52 5.12 6.80
N GLU A 154 16.31 4.44 6.01
CA GLU A 154 17.73 4.72 5.83
C GLU A 154 18.02 5.90 4.88
N ASP A 155 17.05 6.29 4.06
CA ASP A 155 17.20 7.37 3.07
C ASP A 155 16.73 8.73 3.61
N THR A 156 17.60 9.35 4.41
CA THR A 156 17.33 10.65 5.03
C THR A 156 17.15 11.79 4.03
N SER A 157 17.77 11.71 2.83
CA SER A 157 17.65 12.71 1.78
C SER A 157 16.25 12.75 1.18
N ASN A 158 15.72 11.58 0.84
CA ASN A 158 14.37 11.46 0.30
C ASN A 158 13.30 11.74 1.37
N ILE A 159 13.54 11.37 2.63
CA ILE A 159 12.68 11.76 3.76
C ILE A 159 12.58 13.29 3.87
N TYR A 160 13.73 13.99 3.86
CA TYR A 160 13.77 15.45 3.91
C TYR A 160 13.06 16.07 2.69
N THR A 161 13.30 15.54 1.50
CA THR A 161 12.68 16.01 0.25
C THR A 161 11.17 15.83 0.29
N TYR A 162 10.67 14.68 0.75
CA TYR A 162 9.24 14.42 0.89
C TYR A 162 8.58 15.37 1.86
N GLN A 163 9.18 15.54 3.05
CA GLN A 163 8.63 16.41 4.09
C GLN A 163 8.51 17.87 3.65
N ASN A 164 9.49 18.38 2.93
CA ASN A 164 9.54 19.83 2.61
C ASN A 164 8.89 20.18 1.28
N ASN A 165 8.83 19.24 0.32
CA ASN A 165 8.36 19.54 -1.03
C ASN A 165 7.03 18.89 -1.38
N TYR A 166 6.61 17.84 -0.63
CA TYR A 166 5.44 17.05 -0.99
C TYR A 166 4.38 16.94 0.12
N LEU A 167 4.66 17.50 1.31
CA LEU A 167 3.64 17.72 2.33
C LEU A 167 3.35 19.22 2.41
N PHE A 168 2.07 19.57 2.28
CA PHE A 168 1.59 20.95 2.29
C PHE A 168 0.18 21.01 2.90
N ALA A 169 -0.30 22.23 3.25
CA ALA A 169 -1.61 22.37 3.86
C ALA A 169 -2.74 22.01 2.87
N ASP A 170 -3.82 21.38 3.35
CA ASP A 170 -4.95 20.92 2.54
C ASP A 170 -5.53 22.00 1.62
N PHE A 171 -5.56 23.29 2.07
CA PHE A 171 -6.07 24.39 1.28
C PHE A 171 -5.19 24.77 0.06
N MET A 172 -3.96 24.27 0.01
CA MET A 172 -3.03 24.46 -1.12
C MET A 172 -3.19 23.34 -2.18
N ALA A 173 -3.96 22.30 -1.87
CA ALA A 173 -4.25 21.27 -2.84
C ALA A 173 -5.18 21.81 -3.94
N GLU A 174 -4.82 21.58 -5.21
CA GLU A 174 -5.69 21.97 -6.32
C GLU A 174 -7.03 21.25 -6.24
N SER A 175 -8.12 22.01 -6.28
CA SER A 175 -9.47 21.45 -6.31
C SER A 175 -9.76 20.90 -7.71
N GLY A 176 -9.63 19.60 -7.89
CA GLY A 176 -10.09 18.93 -9.11
C GLY A 176 -11.61 18.96 -9.27
N VAL A 177 -12.12 18.73 -10.48
CA VAL A 177 -13.55 18.60 -10.76
C VAL A 177 -14.12 17.44 -9.94
N CYS A 178 -15.13 17.70 -9.11
CA CYS A 178 -15.67 16.72 -8.15
C CYS A 178 -16.13 15.39 -8.78
N SER A 179 -16.55 15.41 -10.04
CA SER A 179 -17.01 14.23 -10.79
C SER A 179 -15.90 13.45 -11.50
N TYR A 180 -14.64 13.94 -11.46
CA TYR A 180 -13.51 13.32 -12.16
C TYR A 180 -12.28 13.21 -11.24
N LYS A 181 -12.48 12.67 -10.03
CA LYS A 181 -11.40 12.51 -9.04
C LYS A 181 -10.59 11.25 -9.22
N GLN A 182 -11.25 10.17 -9.66
CA GLN A 182 -10.64 8.86 -9.83
C GLN A 182 -11.37 8.05 -10.89
N THR A 183 -10.63 7.14 -11.54
CA THR A 183 -11.18 6.14 -12.46
C THR A 183 -10.86 4.75 -11.96
N THR A 184 -11.70 3.76 -12.29
CA THR A 184 -11.53 2.37 -11.85
C THR A 184 -10.17 1.81 -12.28
N PHE A 185 -9.79 2.03 -13.54
CA PHE A 185 -8.53 1.50 -14.08
C PHE A 185 -7.30 2.13 -13.45
N MET A 186 -7.34 3.45 -13.11
CA MET A 186 -6.24 4.12 -12.43
C MET A 186 -6.12 3.64 -10.98
N ALA A 187 -7.25 3.46 -10.28
CA ALA A 187 -7.25 2.91 -8.93
C ALA A 187 -6.64 1.49 -8.89
N THR A 188 -6.99 0.65 -9.87
CA THR A 188 -6.43 -0.70 -10.00
C THR A 188 -4.93 -0.64 -10.35
N MET A 189 -4.54 0.23 -11.27
CA MET A 189 -3.14 0.38 -11.70
C MET A 189 -2.24 0.86 -10.56
N ILE A 190 -2.61 1.94 -9.86
CA ILE A 190 -1.82 2.43 -8.73
C ILE A 190 -1.73 1.39 -7.63
N GLY A 191 -2.83 0.67 -7.33
CA GLY A 191 -2.82 -0.42 -6.36
C GLY A 191 -1.84 -1.54 -6.74
N SER A 192 -1.74 -1.87 -8.03
CA SER A 192 -0.79 -2.85 -8.55
C SER A 192 0.65 -2.36 -8.46
N VAL A 193 0.92 -1.09 -8.79
CA VAL A 193 2.29 -0.53 -8.71
C VAL A 193 2.75 -0.40 -7.25
N ILE A 194 1.89 0.02 -6.33
CA ILE A 194 2.19 0.02 -4.88
C ILE A 194 2.54 -1.39 -4.41
N THR A 195 1.76 -2.39 -4.84
CA THR A 195 2.06 -3.79 -4.52
C THR A 195 3.40 -4.25 -5.10
N ASN A 196 3.75 -3.78 -6.30
CA ASN A 196 5.08 -4.06 -6.88
C ASN A 196 6.21 -3.43 -6.06
N VAL A 197 6.06 -2.20 -5.55
CA VAL A 197 7.03 -1.57 -4.63
C VAL A 197 7.19 -2.42 -3.37
N PHE A 198 6.09 -2.88 -2.76
CA PHE A 198 6.12 -3.79 -1.62
C PHE A 198 6.86 -5.10 -1.95
N VAL A 199 6.60 -5.71 -3.09
CA VAL A 199 7.27 -6.94 -3.55
C VAL A 199 8.77 -6.71 -3.81
N ASN A 200 9.15 -5.56 -4.37
CA ASN A 200 10.56 -5.21 -4.55
C ASN A 200 11.26 -5.08 -3.19
N TYR A 201 10.62 -4.45 -2.21
CA TYR A 201 11.13 -4.37 -0.84
C TYR A 201 11.33 -5.78 -0.23
N CYS A 202 10.35 -6.66 -0.36
CA CYS A 202 10.48 -8.05 0.12
C CYS A 202 11.60 -8.83 -0.60
N THR A 203 11.81 -8.57 -1.91
CA THR A 203 12.94 -9.15 -2.66
C THR A 203 14.28 -8.69 -2.08
N ASN A 204 14.40 -7.40 -1.75
CA ASN A 204 15.62 -6.86 -1.16
C ASN A 204 15.89 -7.45 0.24
N LEU A 205 14.85 -7.61 1.07
CA LEU A 205 14.97 -8.29 2.35
C LEU A 205 15.47 -9.74 2.18
N ALA A 206 14.95 -10.46 1.18
CA ALA A 206 15.41 -11.82 0.88
C ALA A 206 16.88 -11.84 0.42
N TYR A 207 17.28 -10.90 -0.42
CA TYR A 207 18.66 -10.74 -0.89
C TYR A 207 19.60 -10.46 0.28
N ASP A 208 19.30 -9.46 1.11
CA ASP A 208 20.12 -9.08 2.27
C ASP A 208 20.27 -10.23 3.28
N LYS A 209 19.21 -11.01 3.45
CA LYS A 209 19.23 -12.21 4.29
C LYS A 209 20.17 -13.29 3.73
N MET A 210 20.23 -13.48 2.41
CA MET A 210 21.19 -14.41 1.80
C MET A 210 22.62 -13.91 1.98
N LYS A 211 22.86 -12.62 1.74
CA LYS A 211 24.17 -11.96 1.99
C LYS A 211 24.60 -12.12 3.44
N SER A 212 23.70 -11.91 4.40
CA SER A 212 24.01 -12.05 5.84
C SER A 212 24.36 -13.48 6.26
N LYS A 213 23.91 -14.49 5.50
CA LYS A 213 24.27 -15.91 5.68
C LYS A 213 25.61 -16.29 5.02
N GLY A 214 26.26 -15.35 4.34
CA GLY A 214 27.56 -15.55 3.71
C GLY A 214 27.53 -16.00 2.25
N TYR A 215 26.34 -15.98 1.59
CA TYR A 215 26.28 -16.26 0.16
C TYR A 215 26.93 -15.12 -0.65
N SER A 216 27.71 -15.48 -1.67
CA SER A 216 28.22 -14.51 -2.65
C SER A 216 27.11 -14.03 -3.58
N GLU A 217 27.35 -12.97 -4.35
CA GLU A 217 26.36 -12.51 -5.36
C GLU A 217 26.13 -13.55 -6.45
N GLU A 218 27.14 -14.34 -6.79
CA GLU A 218 27.07 -15.38 -7.79
C GLU A 218 26.27 -16.60 -7.32
N ASP A 219 26.10 -16.80 -6.00
CA ASP A 219 25.34 -17.89 -5.40
C ASP A 219 23.84 -17.56 -5.22
N ILE A 220 23.45 -16.32 -5.48
CA ILE A 220 22.07 -15.86 -5.33
C ILE A 220 21.40 -15.76 -6.71
N ASP A 221 20.36 -16.58 -6.94
CA ASP A 221 19.67 -16.69 -8.24
C ASP A 221 18.83 -15.47 -8.64
N PHE A 222 18.81 -14.41 -7.82
CA PHE A 222 18.05 -13.17 -8.07
C PHE A 222 18.83 -11.95 -7.60
N LEU A 223 18.52 -10.80 -8.19
CA LEU A 223 19.15 -9.52 -7.86
C LEU A 223 18.25 -8.66 -6.98
N PRO A 224 18.83 -7.73 -6.17
CA PRO A 224 18.06 -6.69 -5.51
C PRO A 224 17.36 -5.82 -6.55
N ARG A 225 16.23 -5.23 -6.16
CA ARG A 225 15.38 -4.45 -7.04
C ARG A 225 15.36 -2.99 -6.62
N ASP A 226 15.31 -2.12 -7.60
CA ASP A 226 15.18 -0.69 -7.37
C ASP A 226 13.82 -0.37 -6.71
N ILE A 227 13.86 0.56 -5.76
CA ILE A 227 12.69 1.18 -5.15
C ILE A 227 12.81 2.68 -5.40
N PRO A 228 12.21 3.22 -6.47
CA PRO A 228 12.25 4.66 -6.74
C PRO A 228 11.59 5.44 -5.60
N PHE A 229 12.21 6.56 -5.23
CA PHE A 229 11.60 7.52 -4.29
C PHE A 229 10.24 8.01 -4.77
N LEU A 230 10.15 8.33 -6.06
CA LEU A 230 8.91 8.79 -6.69
C LEU A 230 8.69 8.04 -7.99
N THR A 231 7.51 7.44 -8.13
CA THR A 231 7.00 6.90 -9.39
C THR A 231 5.75 7.66 -9.79
N THR A 232 5.69 8.15 -11.03
CA THR A 232 4.51 8.80 -11.59
C THR A 232 4.03 8.08 -12.83
N TYR A 233 2.74 8.18 -13.11
CA TYR A 233 2.13 7.69 -14.34
C TYR A 233 1.07 8.68 -14.83
N ASP A 234 1.10 8.94 -16.13
CA ASP A 234 0.11 9.75 -16.84
C ASP A 234 -0.57 8.88 -17.91
N ALA A 235 -1.87 8.66 -17.76
CA ALA A 235 -2.63 7.80 -18.67
C ALA A 235 -2.78 8.40 -20.08
N SER A 236 -2.78 9.73 -20.21
CA SER A 236 -2.91 10.38 -21.51
C SER A 236 -1.72 10.12 -22.43
N THR A 237 -0.55 9.92 -21.85
CA THR A 237 0.70 9.61 -22.56
C THR A 237 1.15 8.16 -22.40
N MET A 238 0.51 7.41 -21.50
CA MET A 238 0.90 6.05 -21.07
C MET A 238 2.35 5.97 -20.60
N MET A 239 2.86 7.04 -19.97
CA MET A 239 4.26 7.12 -19.56
C MET A 239 4.42 6.96 -18.05
N PHE A 240 5.33 6.06 -17.67
CA PHE A 240 5.90 5.99 -16.33
C PHE A 240 7.18 6.83 -16.25
N GLN A 241 7.34 7.54 -15.13
CA GLN A 241 8.58 8.24 -14.79
C GLN A 241 8.98 7.87 -13.37
N THR A 242 10.27 7.70 -13.13
CA THR A 242 10.82 7.37 -11.81
C THR A 242 11.92 8.36 -11.43
N LYS A 243 11.99 8.67 -10.13
CA LYS A 243 13.06 9.46 -9.51
C LYS A 243 13.59 8.68 -8.31
N TYR A 244 14.90 8.59 -8.21
CA TYR A 244 15.63 7.96 -7.11
C TYR A 244 16.15 8.96 -6.10
#